data_904100d3d515a8645a2896f6a189d830
#
_entry.id   904100d3d515a8645a2896f6a189d830
#
_cell.length_a   1.000
_cell.length_b   1.000
_cell.length_c   1.000
_cell.angle_alpha   90.00
_cell.angle_beta   90.00
_cell.angle_gamma   90.00
#
_symmetry.space_group_name_H-M   'P 1'
#
loop_
_entity.id
_entity.type
_entity.pdbx_description
1 polymer ?
#
loop_
_entity_poly.entity_id
_entity_poly.type
_entity_poly.pdbx_seq_one_letter_code
_entity_poly.pdbx_strand_id
1 'polypeptide(L)'
;MRATVILVLWLSALAVSAAQTRSVFPGTLDQHPAIDYKNATAADPASQLQRVVEGGAPLTFEGEQGYLRAVLSRLNVPVESQILVFSKTGIQHPFTGPENPRALYFNDRVVVGYIPGAPLIEMASHDPRQGVMFRTLAQDASRAAFARPDRCISCHLSSNSLDVPGILVRSMSTAADGRPMPQDGSFVIDHRAPLEQRWA
;
A
#
# COMPACT_ATOMS: atom_id res chain seq x y z
N MET A 1 -17.65 -70.01 31.03
CA MET A 1 -16.58 -68.97 31.21
C MET A 1 -16.41 -68.27 29.88
N ARG A 2 -16.90 -67.08 29.75
CA ARG A 2 -16.79 -66.24 28.54
C ARG A 2 -15.79 -65.08 28.84
N ALA A 3 -14.64 -65.08 28.17
CA ALA A 3 -13.62 -64.12 28.29
C ALA A 3 -13.99 -62.91 27.37
N THR A 4 -14.24 -61.76 27.94
CA THR A 4 -14.48 -60.48 27.22
C THR A 4 -13.14 -59.86 26.95
N VAL A 5 -12.75 -59.76 25.67
CA VAL A 5 -11.55 -59.04 25.24
C VAL A 5 -11.94 -57.59 25.07
N ILE A 6 -11.40 -56.71 25.91
CA ILE A 6 -11.56 -55.24 25.79
C ILE A 6 -10.45 -54.75 24.84
N LEU A 7 -10.85 -54.30 23.65
CA LEU A 7 -9.97 -53.68 22.68
C LEU A 7 -9.87 -52.17 23.03
N VAL A 8 -8.74 -51.72 23.57
CA VAL A 8 -8.47 -50.28 23.83
C VAL A 8 -7.91 -49.69 22.55
N LEU A 9 -8.73 -48.93 21.86
CA LEU A 9 -8.31 -48.11 20.72
C LEU A 9 -7.60 -46.83 21.26
N TRP A 10 -6.29 -46.77 21.07
CA TRP A 10 -5.51 -45.54 21.23
C TRP A 10 -5.74 -44.66 20.00
N LEU A 11 -6.55 -43.60 20.14
CA LEU A 11 -6.58 -42.53 19.19
C LEU A 11 -5.37 -41.63 19.47
N SER A 12 -4.31 -41.79 18.71
CA SER A 12 -3.23 -40.83 18.64
C SER A 12 -3.71 -39.59 17.87
N ALA A 13 -4.13 -38.57 18.59
CA ALA A 13 -4.36 -37.21 18.04
C ALA A 13 -3.01 -36.68 17.60
N LEU A 14 -2.74 -36.67 16.30
CA LEU A 14 -1.67 -35.92 15.68
C LEU A 14 -2.02 -34.43 15.82
N ALA A 15 -1.51 -33.83 16.88
CA ALA A 15 -1.48 -32.36 16.99
C ALA A 15 -0.52 -31.82 15.90
N VAL A 16 -1.09 -31.39 14.77
CA VAL A 16 -0.36 -30.58 13.81
C VAL A 16 -0.06 -29.24 14.51
N SER A 17 1.13 -29.16 15.10
CA SER A 17 1.67 -27.90 15.57
C SER A 17 1.88 -27.03 14.33
N ALA A 18 0.94 -26.11 14.06
CA ALA A 18 1.20 -25.00 13.17
C ALA A 18 2.38 -24.24 13.79
N ALA A 19 3.57 -24.42 13.21
CA ALA A 19 4.74 -23.62 13.55
C ALA A 19 4.36 -22.19 13.18
N GLN A 20 3.89 -21.45 14.18
CA GLN A 20 3.82 -19.99 14.10
C GLN A 20 5.26 -19.53 13.96
N THR A 21 5.63 -19.11 12.76
CA THR A 21 6.86 -18.36 12.54
C THR A 21 6.75 -17.10 13.39
N ARG A 22 7.18 -17.17 14.65
CA ARG A 22 7.37 -15.98 15.47
C ARG A 22 8.38 -15.11 14.74
N SER A 23 7.99 -13.89 14.43
CA SER A 23 8.94 -12.87 13.99
C SER A 23 10.16 -12.92 14.93
N VAL A 24 11.34 -13.06 14.37
CA VAL A 24 12.62 -13.05 15.12
C VAL A 24 12.81 -11.70 15.83
N PHE A 25 12.05 -10.70 15.44
CA PHE A 25 12.13 -9.35 15.97
C PHE A 25 10.94 -9.09 16.93
N PRO A 26 11.22 -8.61 18.16
CA PRO A 26 10.17 -8.16 19.05
C PRO A 26 9.51 -6.90 18.49
N GLY A 27 8.19 -6.92 18.33
CA GLY A 27 7.42 -5.83 17.78
C GLY A 27 7.17 -5.96 16.27
N THR A 28 6.52 -4.97 15.69
CA THR A 28 6.33 -4.84 14.25
C THR A 28 7.60 -4.26 13.62
N LEU A 29 7.92 -4.64 12.37
CA LEU A 29 9.16 -4.22 11.73
C LEU A 29 9.27 -2.69 11.55
N ASP A 30 8.15 -1.98 11.47
CA ASP A 30 8.13 -0.51 11.46
C ASP A 30 8.65 0.11 12.76
N GLN A 31 8.59 -0.62 13.89
CA GLN A 31 9.08 -0.19 15.19
C GLN A 31 10.52 -0.63 15.47
N HIS A 32 11.11 -1.45 14.58
CA HIS A 32 12.48 -1.88 14.76
C HIS A 32 13.44 -0.67 14.73
N PRO A 33 14.38 -0.54 15.71
CA PRO A 33 15.25 0.65 15.81
C PRO A 33 16.07 0.97 14.55
N ALA A 34 16.39 -0.04 13.74
CA ALA A 34 17.11 0.18 12.47
C ALA A 34 16.21 0.81 11.39
N ILE A 35 14.90 0.62 11.47
CA ILE A 35 13.92 1.19 10.55
C ILE A 35 13.37 2.49 11.12
N ASP A 36 12.93 2.45 12.39
CA ASP A 36 12.32 3.57 13.12
C ASP A 36 11.35 4.38 12.24
N TYR A 37 10.42 3.65 11.64
CA TYR A 37 9.56 4.16 10.55
C TYR A 37 8.86 5.47 10.91
N LYS A 38 8.49 5.67 12.17
CA LYS A 38 7.72 6.85 12.59
C LYS A 38 8.59 8.07 12.86
N ASN A 39 9.80 7.89 13.41
CA ASN A 39 10.58 9.00 13.96
C ASN A 39 11.81 9.34 13.12
N ALA A 40 12.39 8.37 12.41
CA ALA A 40 13.57 8.62 11.61
C ALA A 40 13.28 9.60 10.46
N THR A 41 14.25 10.44 10.19
CA THR A 41 14.18 11.38 9.06
C THR A 41 14.23 10.61 7.76
N ALA A 42 13.12 10.61 7.04
CA ALA A 42 13.02 9.95 5.75
C ALA A 42 13.79 10.70 4.65
N ALA A 43 14.45 9.95 3.77
CA ALA A 43 15.26 10.48 2.67
C ALA A 43 14.64 10.17 1.28
N ASP A 44 13.44 9.63 1.24
CA ASP A 44 12.70 9.32 0.02
C ASP A 44 12.33 10.58 -0.78
N PRO A 45 12.08 10.48 -2.10
CA PRO A 45 11.76 11.63 -2.95
C PRO A 45 10.54 12.45 -2.50
N ALA A 46 9.46 11.81 -2.01
CA ALA A 46 8.28 12.53 -1.56
C ALA A 46 8.54 13.32 -0.26
N SER A 47 9.39 12.79 0.63
CA SER A 47 9.85 13.50 1.83
C SER A 47 10.73 14.70 1.47
N GLN A 48 11.55 14.56 0.43
CA GLN A 48 12.36 15.69 -0.06
C GLN A 48 11.48 16.77 -0.67
N LEU A 49 10.49 16.40 -1.48
CA LEU A 49 9.50 17.34 -2.02
C LEU A 49 8.78 18.10 -0.90
N GLN A 50 8.31 17.39 0.13
CA GLN A 50 7.65 18.01 1.28
C GLN A 50 8.55 19.06 1.92
N ARG A 51 9.81 18.74 2.25
CA ARG A 51 10.74 19.70 2.87
C ARG A 51 10.98 20.94 2.02
N VAL A 52 11.11 20.75 0.70
CA VAL A 52 11.32 21.88 -0.23
C VAL A 52 10.11 22.81 -0.26
N VAL A 53 8.90 22.25 -0.29
CA VAL A 53 7.65 23.03 -0.30
C VAL A 53 7.42 23.71 1.06
N GLU A 54 7.62 23.00 2.17
CA GLU A 54 7.53 23.57 3.52
C GLU A 54 8.60 24.64 3.79
N GLY A 55 9.74 24.55 3.11
CA GLY A 55 10.79 25.58 3.08
C GLY A 55 10.47 26.80 2.22
N GLY A 56 9.27 26.88 1.63
CA GLY A 56 8.77 28.03 0.88
C GLY A 56 8.86 27.92 -0.64
N ALA A 57 9.33 26.80 -1.20
CA ALA A 57 9.28 26.63 -2.65
C ALA A 57 7.83 26.46 -3.12
N PRO A 58 7.42 27.15 -4.20
CA PRO A 58 6.05 27.08 -4.68
C PRO A 58 5.74 25.71 -5.27
N LEU A 59 4.53 25.24 -5.01
CA LEU A 59 3.92 24.11 -5.70
C LEU A 59 2.65 24.62 -6.38
N THR A 60 2.61 24.54 -7.71
CA THR A 60 1.53 25.14 -8.50
C THR A 60 0.26 24.30 -8.39
N PHE A 61 -0.86 24.99 -8.10
CA PHE A 61 -2.20 24.40 -8.12
C PHE A 61 -2.90 24.77 -9.43
N GLU A 62 -3.34 23.79 -10.23
CA GLU A 62 -3.86 23.99 -11.58
C GLU A 62 -5.29 23.43 -11.75
N GLY A 63 -6.27 24.29 -11.72
CA GLY A 63 -7.66 23.96 -12.02
C GLY A 63 -8.16 22.70 -11.31
N GLU A 64 -8.79 21.81 -12.07
CA GLU A 64 -9.36 20.56 -11.55
C GLU A 64 -8.30 19.49 -11.18
N GLN A 65 -7.10 19.58 -11.75
CA GLN A 65 -6.02 18.64 -11.46
C GLN A 65 -5.26 18.98 -10.17
N GLY A 66 -5.49 20.17 -9.62
CA GLY A 66 -4.86 20.60 -8.38
C GLY A 66 -3.34 20.56 -8.45
N TYR A 67 -2.70 19.93 -7.51
CA TYR A 67 -1.24 19.81 -7.45
C TYR A 67 -0.66 18.67 -8.33
N LEU A 68 -1.48 17.89 -9.04
CA LEU A 68 -1.00 16.68 -9.72
C LEU A 68 0.19 16.94 -10.65
N ARG A 69 0.05 17.89 -11.60
CA ARG A 69 1.11 18.18 -12.58
C ARG A 69 2.41 18.65 -11.92
N ALA A 70 2.29 19.52 -10.92
CA ALA A 70 3.44 20.01 -10.17
C ALA A 70 4.14 18.88 -9.39
N VAL A 71 3.39 17.97 -8.77
CA VAL A 71 3.92 16.79 -8.06
C VAL A 71 4.65 15.85 -9.02
N LEU A 72 4.01 15.48 -10.14
CA LEU A 72 4.63 14.61 -11.15
C LEU A 72 5.94 15.20 -11.67
N SER A 73 5.93 16.48 -12.03
CA SER A 73 7.13 17.19 -12.51
C SER A 73 8.25 17.21 -11.47
N ARG A 74 7.94 17.57 -10.22
CA ARG A 74 8.93 17.63 -9.13
C ARG A 74 9.53 16.28 -8.76
N LEU A 75 8.78 15.21 -8.93
CA LEU A 75 9.21 13.86 -8.63
C LEU A 75 9.77 13.11 -9.86
N ASN A 76 9.86 13.77 -11.02
CA ASN A 76 10.26 13.17 -12.30
C ASN A 76 9.45 11.91 -12.64
N VAL A 77 8.14 11.95 -12.40
CA VAL A 77 7.21 10.87 -12.72
C VAL A 77 6.57 11.15 -14.08
N PRO A 78 6.78 10.27 -15.09
CA PRO A 78 6.20 10.46 -16.41
C PRO A 78 4.66 10.37 -16.37
N VAL A 79 3.98 11.24 -17.11
CA VAL A 79 2.52 11.18 -17.23
C VAL A 79 2.10 9.91 -17.99
N GLU A 80 2.93 9.44 -18.88
CA GLU A 80 2.72 8.24 -19.72
C GLU A 80 2.78 6.94 -18.91
N SER A 81 3.30 6.98 -17.67
CA SER A 81 3.32 5.82 -16.76
C SER A 81 1.95 5.46 -16.19
N GLN A 82 0.92 6.24 -16.56
CA GLN A 82 -0.42 6.09 -15.99
C GLN A 82 -1.00 4.69 -16.14
N ILE A 83 -1.47 4.13 -15.02
CA ILE A 83 -2.40 2.99 -14.98
C ILE A 83 -3.66 3.39 -14.19
N LEU A 84 -4.79 2.76 -14.51
CA LEU A 84 -6.07 3.07 -13.89
C LEU A 84 -6.53 1.92 -12.99
N VAL A 85 -6.95 2.24 -11.78
CA VAL A 85 -7.48 1.30 -10.80
C VAL A 85 -8.87 1.75 -10.38
N PHE A 86 -9.88 0.95 -10.70
CA PHE A 86 -11.28 1.25 -10.40
C PHE A 86 -11.81 0.54 -9.15
N SER A 87 -11.05 -0.39 -8.57
CA SER A 87 -11.44 -1.08 -7.34
C SER A 87 -11.42 -0.13 -6.13
N LYS A 88 -12.47 -0.20 -5.32
CA LYS A 88 -12.66 0.64 -4.11
C LYS A 88 -11.82 0.13 -2.93
N THR A 89 -10.50 0.09 -3.07
CA THR A 89 -9.58 -0.49 -2.09
C THR A 89 -8.70 0.52 -1.34
N GLY A 90 -8.58 1.75 -1.81
CA GLY A 90 -7.73 2.78 -1.21
C GLY A 90 -8.38 3.54 -0.06
N ILE A 91 -7.61 4.42 0.59
CA ILE A 91 -8.11 5.29 1.68
C ILE A 91 -9.16 6.29 1.20
N GLN A 92 -9.19 6.58 -0.10
CA GLN A 92 -10.16 7.45 -0.77
C GLN A 92 -11.16 6.64 -1.60
N HIS A 93 -11.49 5.42 -1.19
CA HIS A 93 -12.42 4.53 -1.88
C HIS A 93 -13.81 5.13 -2.19
N PRO A 94 -14.36 6.09 -1.43
CA PRO A 94 -15.65 6.70 -1.79
C PRO A 94 -15.61 7.47 -3.11
N PHE A 95 -14.43 7.96 -3.51
CA PHE A 95 -14.22 8.70 -4.74
C PHE A 95 -13.83 7.80 -5.92
N THR A 96 -13.48 6.53 -5.67
CA THR A 96 -13.01 5.59 -6.71
C THR A 96 -14.14 4.73 -7.23
N GLY A 97 -14.14 4.47 -8.53
CA GLY A 97 -15.07 3.54 -9.18
C GLY A 97 -14.77 3.41 -10.66
N PRO A 98 -15.54 2.60 -11.40
CA PRO A 98 -15.37 2.45 -12.85
C PRO A 98 -15.53 3.77 -13.63
N GLU A 99 -16.43 4.65 -13.20
CA GLU A 99 -16.65 5.96 -13.80
C GLU A 99 -15.59 7.00 -13.40
N ASN A 100 -14.90 6.80 -12.28
CA ASN A 100 -13.89 7.70 -11.74
C ASN A 100 -12.71 6.89 -11.17
N PRO A 101 -11.91 6.24 -12.03
CA PRO A 101 -10.81 5.40 -11.56
C PRO A 101 -9.69 6.22 -10.92
N ARG A 102 -9.02 5.60 -9.95
CA ARG A 102 -7.78 6.13 -9.41
C ARG A 102 -6.67 5.96 -10.45
N ALA A 103 -6.07 7.04 -10.88
CA ALA A 103 -4.88 7.04 -11.70
C ALA A 103 -3.64 6.86 -10.81
N LEU A 104 -2.77 5.92 -11.17
CA LEU A 104 -1.46 5.72 -10.57
C LEU A 104 -0.39 6.08 -11.60
N TYR A 105 0.49 7.01 -11.26
CA TYR A 105 1.66 7.40 -12.03
C TYR A 105 2.91 6.95 -11.29
N PHE A 106 3.93 6.48 -11.98
CA PHE A 106 5.09 5.93 -11.30
C PHE A 106 6.40 6.05 -12.08
N ASN A 107 7.47 5.98 -11.32
CA ASN A 107 8.81 5.68 -11.79
C ASN A 107 9.46 4.65 -10.85
N ASP A 108 10.76 4.40 -10.97
CA ASP A 108 11.47 3.39 -10.17
C ASP A 108 11.44 3.66 -8.65
N ARG A 109 11.08 4.85 -8.21
CA ARG A 109 11.20 5.29 -6.82
C ARG A 109 9.92 5.77 -6.18
N VAL A 110 8.93 6.17 -6.97
CA VAL A 110 7.72 6.82 -6.48
C VAL A 110 6.50 6.33 -7.24
N VAL A 111 5.41 6.11 -6.51
CA VAL A 111 4.06 5.98 -7.07
C VAL A 111 3.23 7.15 -6.57
N VAL A 112 2.52 7.82 -7.47
CA VAL A 112 1.59 8.93 -7.19
C VAL A 112 0.19 8.49 -7.56
N GLY A 113 -0.71 8.47 -6.58
CA GLY A 113 -2.13 8.15 -6.76
C GLY A 113 -2.98 9.41 -6.78
N TYR A 114 -3.81 9.54 -7.80
CA TYR A 114 -4.73 10.66 -7.98
C TYR A 114 -6.12 10.17 -8.38
N ILE A 115 -7.15 10.79 -7.81
CA ILE A 115 -8.55 10.55 -8.18
C ILE A 115 -9.17 11.92 -8.44
N PRO A 116 -9.79 12.16 -9.60
CA PRO A 116 -10.48 13.41 -9.86
C PRO A 116 -11.51 13.74 -8.78
N GLY A 117 -11.48 14.96 -8.25
CA GLY A 117 -12.39 15.42 -7.21
C GLY A 117 -12.12 14.89 -5.79
N ALA A 118 -11.14 14.01 -5.60
CA ALA A 118 -10.76 13.55 -4.26
C ALA A 118 -9.89 14.59 -3.54
N PRO A 119 -9.96 14.64 -2.19
CA PRO A 119 -9.28 15.67 -1.41
C PRO A 119 -7.77 15.47 -1.29
N LEU A 120 -7.20 14.33 -1.70
CA LEU A 120 -5.79 14.02 -1.48
C LEU A 120 -5.11 13.48 -2.75
N ILE A 121 -3.84 13.85 -2.94
CA ILE A 121 -2.88 13.06 -3.70
C ILE A 121 -2.21 12.09 -2.74
N GLU A 122 -2.13 10.82 -3.10
CA GLU A 122 -1.45 9.77 -2.35
C GLU A 122 -0.07 9.50 -2.96
N MET A 123 0.94 9.29 -2.13
CA MET A 123 2.30 8.99 -2.61
C MET A 123 2.87 7.81 -1.82
N ALA A 124 3.49 6.87 -2.54
CA ALA A 124 4.32 5.82 -2.00
C ALA A 124 5.73 5.98 -2.58
N SER A 125 6.74 6.10 -1.74
CA SER A 125 8.08 6.52 -2.16
C SER A 125 9.16 5.70 -1.46
N HIS A 126 10.13 5.18 -2.22
CA HIS A 126 11.19 4.33 -1.67
C HIS A 126 12.23 5.14 -0.89
N ASP A 127 12.34 4.80 0.40
CA ASP A 127 13.43 5.23 1.27
C ASP A 127 14.48 4.12 1.37
N PRO A 128 15.80 4.42 1.24
CA PRO A 128 16.84 3.40 1.24
C PRO A 128 17.01 2.67 2.58
N ARG A 129 16.49 3.21 3.68
CA ARG A 129 16.63 2.66 5.03
C ARG A 129 15.31 2.17 5.62
N GLN A 130 14.20 2.82 5.27
CA GLN A 130 12.91 2.61 5.92
C GLN A 130 11.92 1.80 5.07
N GLY A 131 12.28 1.45 3.82
CA GLY A 131 11.38 0.84 2.87
C GLY A 131 10.46 1.87 2.22
N VAL A 132 9.19 1.54 2.02
CA VAL A 132 8.26 2.46 1.36
C VAL A 132 7.62 3.42 2.36
N MET A 133 7.81 4.70 2.09
CA MET A 133 7.22 5.80 2.84
C MET A 133 5.92 6.26 2.20
N PHE A 134 4.85 6.36 3.00
CA PHE A 134 3.54 6.80 2.52
C PHE A 134 3.26 8.23 2.96
N ARG A 135 2.76 9.04 2.01
CA ARG A 135 2.39 10.44 2.25
C ARG A 135 1.11 10.78 1.52
N THR A 136 0.45 11.82 2.02
CA THR A 136 -0.66 12.47 1.32
C THR A 136 -0.36 13.95 1.19
N LEU A 137 -0.89 14.55 0.13
CA LEU A 137 -0.91 16.00 -0.09
C LEU A 137 -2.36 16.44 -0.26
N ALA A 138 -2.80 17.37 0.58
CA ALA A 138 -4.14 17.92 0.48
C ALA A 138 -4.31 18.71 -0.83
N GLN A 139 -5.43 18.49 -1.51
CA GLN A 139 -5.85 19.21 -2.71
C GLN A 139 -6.57 20.51 -2.33
N ASP A 140 -5.85 21.39 -1.64
CA ASP A 140 -6.32 22.70 -1.18
C ASP A 140 -5.47 23.79 -1.82
N ALA A 141 -6.08 24.62 -2.67
CA ALA A 141 -5.39 25.68 -3.39
C ALA A 141 -4.75 26.74 -2.48
N SER A 142 -5.25 26.88 -1.25
CA SER A 142 -4.72 27.86 -0.30
C SER A 142 -3.40 27.42 0.33
N ARG A 143 -3.16 26.10 0.43
CA ARG A 143 -1.98 25.56 1.10
C ARG A 143 -1.67 24.12 0.68
N ALA A 144 -0.46 23.89 0.19
CA ALA A 144 0.07 22.55 0.01
C ALA A 144 0.42 21.92 1.38
N ALA A 145 -0.49 21.10 1.91
CA ALA A 145 -0.32 20.48 3.21
C ALA A 145 -0.02 18.98 3.06
N PHE A 146 1.20 18.58 3.42
CA PHE A 146 1.62 17.18 3.45
C PHE A 146 1.28 16.52 4.77
N ALA A 147 0.95 15.24 4.73
CA ALA A 147 0.76 14.40 5.91
C ALA A 147 1.35 13.01 5.72
N ARG A 148 1.62 12.33 6.83
CA ARG A 148 2.09 10.95 6.87
C ARG A 148 1.09 10.11 7.68
N PRO A 149 0.01 9.62 7.06
CA PRO A 149 -1.05 8.96 7.78
C PRO A 149 -0.66 7.52 8.17
N ASP A 150 -0.77 7.20 9.44
CA ASP A 150 -0.51 5.84 9.99
C ASP A 150 -1.41 4.77 9.36
N ARG A 151 -2.60 5.15 8.89
CA ARG A 151 -3.55 4.22 8.26
C ARG A 151 -3.02 3.52 7.00
N CYS A 152 -2.02 4.08 6.33
CA CYS A 152 -1.41 3.43 5.17
C CYS A 152 -0.70 2.12 5.58
N ILE A 153 -0.03 2.14 6.72
CA ILE A 153 0.71 1.00 7.25
C ILE A 153 -0.20 -0.16 7.60
N SER A 154 -1.46 0.07 7.97
CA SER A 154 -2.39 -1.02 8.29
C SER A 154 -2.60 -2.03 7.16
N CYS A 155 -2.41 -1.61 5.90
CA CYS A 155 -2.46 -2.49 4.74
C CYS A 155 -1.07 -2.77 4.16
N HIS A 156 -0.18 -1.79 4.21
CA HIS A 156 1.13 -1.83 3.56
C HIS A 156 2.27 -2.35 4.44
N LEU A 157 1.95 -2.83 5.65
CA LEU A 157 2.84 -3.58 6.53
C LEU A 157 2.12 -4.85 6.99
N SER A 158 2.27 -5.92 6.25
CA SER A 158 1.62 -7.20 6.49
C SER A 158 2.44 -8.34 5.88
N SER A 159 2.04 -9.57 6.13
CA SER A 159 2.62 -10.75 5.46
C SER A 159 2.63 -10.64 3.92
N ASN A 160 1.68 -9.92 3.35
CA ASN A 160 1.64 -9.67 1.90
C ASN A 160 2.74 -8.72 1.41
N SER A 161 3.27 -7.87 2.28
CA SER A 161 4.43 -7.02 2.02
C SER A 161 5.70 -7.55 2.69
N LEU A 162 5.71 -8.84 3.07
CA LEU A 162 6.81 -9.53 3.77
C LEU A 162 7.16 -8.86 5.12
N ASP A 163 6.15 -8.32 5.79
CA ASP A 163 6.23 -7.64 7.08
C ASP A 163 7.20 -6.42 7.10
N VAL A 164 7.44 -5.82 5.94
CA VAL A 164 8.13 -4.53 5.81
C VAL A 164 7.22 -3.50 5.15
N PRO A 165 7.38 -2.19 5.42
CA PRO A 165 6.63 -1.16 4.70
C PRO A 165 6.88 -1.27 3.20
N GLY A 166 5.86 -1.64 2.42
CA GLY A 166 6.01 -2.00 1.01
C GLY A 166 4.82 -1.63 0.13
N ILE A 167 5.07 -1.57 -1.17
CA ILE A 167 4.02 -1.46 -2.17
C ILE A 167 3.30 -2.81 -2.24
N LEU A 168 1.97 -2.76 -2.18
CA LEU A 168 1.12 -3.93 -2.32
C LEU A 168 0.35 -3.83 -3.64
N VAL A 169 0.67 -4.73 -4.58
CA VAL A 169 -0.08 -4.91 -5.81
C VAL A 169 -1.01 -6.10 -5.63
N ARG A 170 -2.30 -5.86 -5.79
CA ARG A 170 -3.34 -6.88 -5.60
C ARG A 170 -4.30 -6.89 -6.78
N SER A 171 -4.54 -8.07 -7.34
CA SER A 171 -5.67 -8.32 -8.22
C SER A 171 -6.83 -8.89 -7.41
N MET A 172 -8.04 -8.46 -7.70
CA MET A 172 -9.25 -8.98 -7.05
C MET A 172 -10.48 -8.80 -7.93
N SER A 173 -11.42 -9.71 -7.78
CA SER A 173 -12.75 -9.57 -8.36
C SER A 173 -13.49 -8.39 -7.74
N THR A 174 -14.22 -7.66 -8.57
CA THR A 174 -15.03 -6.53 -8.14
C THR A 174 -16.46 -6.63 -8.65
N ALA A 175 -17.40 -6.11 -7.87
CA ALA A 175 -18.76 -5.83 -8.36
C ALA A 175 -18.74 -4.72 -9.44
N ALA A 176 -19.83 -4.55 -10.14
CA ALA A 176 -19.96 -3.56 -11.22
C ALA A 176 -19.69 -2.12 -10.77
N ASP A 177 -19.87 -1.81 -9.48
CA ASP A 177 -19.58 -0.50 -8.89
C ASP A 177 -18.15 -0.35 -8.37
N GLY A 178 -17.30 -1.35 -8.56
CA GLY A 178 -15.91 -1.38 -8.10
C GLY A 178 -15.72 -1.87 -6.66
N ARG A 179 -16.75 -2.29 -5.94
CA ARG A 179 -16.62 -2.87 -4.60
C ARG A 179 -15.83 -4.19 -4.66
N PRO A 180 -14.84 -4.41 -3.79
CA PRO A 180 -14.12 -5.67 -3.73
C PRO A 180 -15.02 -6.85 -3.41
N MET A 181 -14.82 -7.98 -4.12
CA MET A 181 -15.48 -9.26 -3.91
C MET A 181 -14.42 -10.34 -3.68
N PRO A 182 -13.73 -10.32 -2.53
CA PRO A 182 -12.59 -11.21 -2.27
C PRO A 182 -12.96 -12.69 -2.26
N GLN A 183 -14.23 -13.03 -2.00
CA GLN A 183 -14.75 -14.40 -2.08
C GLN A 183 -14.72 -14.95 -3.52
N ASP A 184 -14.75 -14.09 -4.54
CA ASP A 184 -14.77 -14.47 -5.95
C ASP A 184 -13.36 -14.47 -6.57
N GLY A 185 -12.35 -14.14 -5.77
CA GLY A 185 -10.95 -14.17 -6.14
C GLY A 185 -10.19 -12.91 -5.69
N SER A 186 -9.11 -13.13 -5.01
CA SER A 186 -8.15 -12.09 -4.62
C SER A 186 -6.78 -12.70 -4.46
N PHE A 187 -5.76 -12.11 -5.09
CA PHE A 187 -4.38 -12.53 -4.90
C PHE A 187 -3.41 -11.36 -4.96
N VAL A 188 -2.30 -11.52 -4.26
CA VAL A 188 -1.20 -10.55 -4.25
C VAL A 188 -0.24 -10.90 -5.35
N ILE A 189 0.15 -9.90 -6.13
CA ILE A 189 1.12 -10.05 -7.22
C ILE A 189 2.47 -9.57 -6.70
N ASP A 190 3.43 -10.47 -6.66
CA ASP A 190 4.82 -10.18 -6.33
C ASP A 190 5.77 -10.89 -7.30
N HIS A 191 7.08 -10.79 -7.04
CA HIS A 191 8.11 -11.41 -7.88
C HIS A 191 8.03 -12.95 -7.94
N ARG A 192 7.29 -13.60 -7.05
CA ARG A 192 7.05 -15.06 -7.03
C ARG A 192 5.88 -15.48 -7.89
N ALA A 193 4.99 -14.53 -8.23
CA ALA A 193 3.85 -14.83 -9.08
C ALA A 193 4.33 -15.19 -10.49
N PRO A 194 3.73 -16.20 -11.16
CA PRO A 194 3.99 -16.51 -12.57
C PRO A 194 3.77 -15.28 -13.46
N LEU A 195 4.56 -15.15 -14.53
CA LEU A 195 4.54 -13.96 -15.39
C LEU A 195 3.16 -13.70 -15.99
N GLU A 196 2.48 -14.77 -16.38
CA GLU A 196 1.13 -14.75 -16.97
C GLU A 196 0.05 -14.28 -15.98
N GLN A 197 0.33 -14.32 -14.68
CA GLN A 197 -0.59 -13.90 -13.62
C GLN A 197 -0.34 -12.48 -13.10
N ARG A 198 0.73 -11.83 -13.56
CA ARG A 198 1.14 -10.52 -13.01
C ARG A 198 0.29 -9.36 -13.50
N TRP A 199 -0.51 -9.56 -14.54
CA TRP A 199 -1.26 -8.50 -15.22
C TRP A 199 -2.76 -8.79 -15.34
N ALA A 200 -3.24 -9.79 -14.65
CA ALA A 200 -4.67 -10.12 -14.62
C ALA A 200 -5.46 -9.22 -13.66
#